data_dca2c4c07287579dd23f43e275b799c4
#
_entry.id   dca2c4c07287579dd23f43e275b799c4
#
_cell.length_a   1.000
_cell.length_b   1.000
_cell.length_c   1.000
_cell.angle_alpha   90.00
_cell.angle_beta   90.00
_cell.angle_gamma   90.00
#
_symmetry.space_group_name_H-M   'P 1'
#
loop_
_entity.id
_entity.type
_entity.pdbx_description
1 polymer ?
#
loop_
_entity_poly.entity_id
_entity_poly.type
_entity_poly.pdbx_seq_one_letter_code
_entity_poly.pdbx_strand_id
1 'polypeptide(L)'
;MMVLQFFIWGAWLPLIFAYLPGIGFTPGQTSLILNAFPIAAIVGMFFSNQFADRNFAAEKFLAFSHLVGGLAILGCGFTRSFWPFFLLMLVHCLLYVPTISITNSIAFANMKDATKEFGLVRMGGTIGWILAAWPFTFIFVDWAKVKEAAPSGFVDWLGTVLASPLKEQALLDATKWTFIVAGIASLILALFSLTLPHTPPKRAVSGNEGLAWMDAVRLLKHPFVLVLWLVTFIDAFVHNCYFNWTGGFLGASRQAGGVGIPGNWVMPVMSVGQIAEILTMFVLGVTLKNLGWRWTMIVGVLGHALRFLVYALLPENQSLIILVQILHGVCYAFFFATVYIFVDAYFPKNVRSSAQGLFNVMILGVGALVANSICPWLAENVFVQGAGADKTINYRSMFLFPSAVATLAAIALALFFHPPKDLDTQSDPGSAPAH
;
A
#
# COMPACT_ATOMS: atom_id res chain seq x y z
N MET A 1 -3.31 17.60 6.18
CA MET A 1 -2.07 17.08 5.58
C MET A 1 -2.13 15.56 5.39
N MET A 2 -2.09 14.73 6.45
CA MET A 2 -2.07 13.25 6.33
C MET A 2 -3.18 12.66 5.48
N VAL A 3 -4.41 13.17 5.59
CA VAL A 3 -5.55 12.72 4.75
C VAL A 3 -5.23 12.88 3.26
N LEU A 4 -4.80 14.06 2.83
CA LEU A 4 -4.47 14.32 1.42
C LEU A 4 -3.25 13.52 0.95
N GLN A 5 -2.22 13.39 1.81
CA GLN A 5 -1.02 12.59 1.51
C GLN A 5 -1.37 11.18 1.05
N PHE A 6 -2.18 10.47 1.81
CA PHE A 6 -2.54 9.09 1.51
C PHE A 6 -3.75 8.97 0.57
N PHE A 7 -4.60 9.99 0.47
CA PHE A 7 -5.62 10.08 -0.56
C PHE A 7 -5.00 10.02 -1.97
N ILE A 8 -3.92 10.79 -2.19
CA ILE A 8 -3.21 10.81 -3.49
C ILE A 8 -2.80 9.40 -3.89
N TRP A 9 -2.18 8.67 -2.99
CA TRP A 9 -1.70 7.31 -3.26
C TRP A 9 -2.86 6.33 -3.45
N GLY A 10 -3.87 6.38 -2.56
CA GLY A 10 -5.06 5.53 -2.64
C GLY A 10 -5.91 5.76 -3.89
N ALA A 11 -5.85 6.95 -4.51
CA ALA A 11 -6.63 7.26 -5.69
C ALA A 11 -6.16 6.52 -6.95
N TRP A 12 -4.84 6.33 -7.15
CA TRP A 12 -4.33 5.75 -8.40
C TRP A 12 -3.84 4.30 -8.26
N LEU A 13 -3.28 3.93 -7.10
CA LEU A 13 -2.62 2.64 -6.95
C LEU A 13 -3.53 1.42 -7.17
N PRO A 14 -4.76 1.33 -6.63
CA PRO A 14 -5.54 0.09 -6.71
C PRO A 14 -5.89 -0.35 -8.12
N LEU A 15 -6.02 0.57 -9.07
CA LEU A 15 -6.48 0.25 -10.44
C LEU A 15 -5.37 0.28 -11.48
N ILE A 16 -4.17 0.82 -11.18
CA ILE A 16 -3.08 0.92 -12.16
C ILE A 16 -2.66 -0.45 -12.68
N PHE A 17 -2.69 -1.49 -11.86
CA PHE A 17 -2.27 -2.85 -12.20
C PHE A 17 -3.13 -3.48 -13.31
N ALA A 18 -4.42 -3.19 -13.34
CA ALA A 18 -5.32 -3.63 -14.40
C ALA A 18 -5.33 -2.63 -15.58
N TYR A 19 -5.12 -1.35 -15.30
CA TYR A 19 -5.14 -0.29 -16.32
C TYR A 19 -4.00 -0.42 -17.33
N LEU A 20 -2.76 -0.62 -16.87
CA LEU A 20 -1.59 -0.64 -17.76
C LEU A 20 -1.67 -1.75 -18.82
N PRO A 21 -1.94 -3.03 -18.48
CA PRO A 21 -2.19 -4.05 -19.50
C PRO A 21 -3.41 -3.74 -20.36
N GLY A 22 -4.48 -3.19 -19.77
CA GLY A 22 -5.71 -2.83 -20.48
C GLY A 22 -5.50 -1.81 -21.59
N ILE A 23 -4.57 -0.87 -21.43
CA ILE A 23 -4.20 0.10 -22.50
C ILE A 23 -3.11 -0.41 -23.45
N GLY A 24 -2.71 -1.68 -23.33
CA GLY A 24 -1.83 -2.36 -24.25
C GLY A 24 -0.33 -2.34 -23.89
N PHE A 25 0.02 -2.01 -22.65
CA PHE A 25 1.42 -2.10 -22.23
C PHE A 25 1.81 -3.56 -21.99
N THR A 26 3.00 -3.92 -22.48
CA THR A 26 3.59 -5.24 -22.27
C THR A 26 3.89 -5.49 -20.78
N PRO A 27 4.05 -6.77 -20.32
CA PRO A 27 4.44 -7.07 -18.95
C PRO A 27 5.71 -6.35 -18.49
N GLY A 28 6.71 -6.24 -19.37
CA GLY A 28 7.95 -5.54 -19.09
C GLY A 28 7.75 -4.04 -18.89
N GLN A 29 6.93 -3.41 -19.74
CA GLN A 29 6.56 -1.98 -19.62
C GLN A 29 5.75 -1.74 -18.34
N THR A 30 4.77 -2.61 -18.06
CA THR A 30 3.98 -2.58 -16.84
C THR A 30 4.88 -2.67 -15.60
N SER A 31 5.79 -3.64 -15.56
CA SER A 31 6.74 -3.81 -14.47
C SER A 31 7.62 -2.58 -14.26
N LEU A 32 8.14 -1.96 -15.32
CA LEU A 32 8.96 -0.74 -15.22
C LEU A 32 8.18 0.42 -14.60
N ILE A 33 6.94 0.63 -15.03
CA ILE A 33 6.08 1.70 -14.48
C ILE A 33 5.76 1.43 -13.00
N LEU A 34 5.34 0.21 -12.65
CA LEU A 34 5.02 -0.17 -11.28
C LEU A 34 6.24 -0.10 -10.35
N ASN A 35 7.43 -0.34 -10.88
CA ASN A 35 8.67 -0.28 -10.12
C ASN A 35 9.16 1.16 -9.85
N ALA A 36 8.56 2.18 -10.46
CA ALA A 36 8.90 3.57 -10.13
C ALA A 36 8.73 3.89 -8.64
N PHE A 37 7.67 3.37 -8.00
CA PHE A 37 7.43 3.58 -6.57
C PHE A 37 8.45 2.87 -5.66
N PRO A 38 8.68 1.56 -5.74
CA PRO A 38 9.67 0.89 -4.91
C PRO A 38 11.11 1.37 -5.17
N ILE A 39 11.45 1.74 -6.40
CA ILE A 39 12.74 2.37 -6.71
C ILE A 39 12.85 3.72 -5.98
N ALA A 40 11.82 4.56 -6.05
CA ALA A 40 11.79 5.82 -5.32
C ALA A 40 11.87 5.61 -3.79
N ALA A 41 11.27 4.55 -3.25
CA ALA A 41 11.37 4.21 -1.83
C ALA A 41 12.80 3.83 -1.43
N ILE A 42 13.48 3.01 -2.23
CA ILE A 42 14.88 2.63 -2.00
C ILE A 42 15.79 3.86 -2.10
N VAL A 43 15.68 4.63 -3.18
CA VAL A 43 16.46 5.85 -3.39
C VAL A 43 16.19 6.88 -2.30
N GLY A 44 14.90 7.08 -1.96
CA GLY A 44 14.47 8.03 -0.94
C GLY A 44 15.06 7.73 0.42
N MET A 45 15.16 6.47 0.79
CA MET A 45 15.71 6.05 2.08
C MET A 45 17.20 6.39 2.22
N PHE A 46 17.98 6.23 1.15
CA PHE A 46 19.42 6.46 1.21
C PHE A 46 19.81 7.93 0.96
N PHE A 47 19.04 8.67 0.16
CA PHE A 47 19.45 9.98 -0.33
C PHE A 47 18.52 11.13 0.06
N SER A 48 17.20 10.95 -0.02
CA SER A 48 16.30 12.10 0.03
C SER A 48 15.91 12.53 1.44
N ASN A 49 15.74 11.59 2.38
CA ASN A 49 15.35 11.96 3.74
C ASN A 49 16.42 12.80 4.41
N GLN A 50 17.70 12.43 4.28
CA GLN A 50 18.80 13.21 4.83
C GLN A 50 19.00 14.53 4.08
N PHE A 51 18.86 14.53 2.74
CA PHE A 51 19.04 15.73 1.94
C PHE A 51 17.91 16.75 2.17
N ALA A 52 16.66 16.31 2.18
CA ALA A 52 15.50 17.17 2.40
C ALA A 52 15.49 17.76 3.82
N ASP A 53 15.69 16.91 4.84
CA ASP A 53 15.67 17.34 6.25
C ASP A 53 16.81 18.31 6.61
N ARG A 54 17.93 18.27 5.89
CA ARG A 54 19.09 19.11 6.16
C ARG A 54 19.10 20.45 5.43
N ASN A 55 18.49 20.51 4.24
CA ASN A 55 18.66 21.66 3.34
C ASN A 55 17.38 22.49 3.17
N PHE A 56 16.21 21.92 3.45
CA PHE A 56 14.94 22.60 3.20
C PHE A 56 14.03 22.60 4.42
N ALA A 57 13.23 23.65 4.55
CA ALA A 57 12.11 23.63 5.47
C ALA A 57 11.09 22.60 4.99
N ALA A 58 10.62 21.74 5.91
CA ALA A 58 9.84 20.56 5.57
C ALA A 58 8.55 20.89 4.80
N GLU A 59 7.84 21.96 5.21
CA GLU A 59 6.61 22.42 4.53
C GLU A 59 6.89 22.94 3.10
N LYS A 60 8.04 23.55 2.85
CA LYS A 60 8.43 24.05 1.52
C LYS A 60 8.82 22.90 0.60
N PHE A 61 9.56 21.92 1.13
CA PHE A 61 9.87 20.70 0.39
C PHE A 61 8.60 19.93 0.02
N LEU A 62 7.66 19.82 0.98
CA LEU A 62 6.36 19.19 0.76
C LEU A 62 5.59 19.92 -0.34
N ALA A 63 5.49 21.25 -0.29
CA ALA A 63 4.80 22.06 -1.30
C ALA A 63 5.41 21.88 -2.71
N PHE A 64 6.73 21.95 -2.84
CA PHE A 64 7.43 21.76 -4.11
C PHE A 64 7.20 20.35 -4.66
N SER A 65 7.39 19.33 -3.83
CA SER A 65 7.24 17.93 -4.24
C SER A 65 5.84 17.60 -4.70
N HIS A 66 4.81 18.12 -4.02
CA HIS A 66 3.43 17.93 -4.42
C HIS A 66 3.01 18.78 -5.61
N LEU A 67 3.63 19.94 -5.83
CA LEU A 67 3.39 20.74 -7.04
C LEU A 67 3.92 20.00 -8.28
N VAL A 68 5.20 19.67 -8.28
CA VAL A 68 5.85 19.05 -9.46
C VAL A 68 5.39 17.59 -9.62
N GLY A 69 5.38 16.81 -8.54
CA GLY A 69 4.89 15.43 -8.54
C GLY A 69 3.39 15.34 -8.85
N GLY A 70 2.61 16.34 -8.43
CA GLY A 70 1.18 16.46 -8.74
C GLY A 70 0.92 16.73 -10.21
N LEU A 71 1.67 17.63 -10.84
CA LEU A 71 1.61 17.87 -12.28
C LEU A 71 2.03 16.62 -13.06
N ALA A 72 3.03 15.89 -12.58
CA ALA A 72 3.47 14.66 -13.21
C ALA A 72 2.41 13.56 -13.20
N ILE A 73 1.80 13.26 -12.03
CA ILE A 73 0.74 12.25 -11.95
C ILE A 73 -0.52 12.69 -12.71
N LEU A 74 -0.85 13.98 -12.70
CA LEU A 74 -1.92 14.54 -13.53
C LEU A 74 -1.66 14.27 -15.02
N GLY A 75 -0.42 14.47 -15.47
CA GLY A 75 0.02 14.21 -16.84
C GLY A 75 -0.14 12.75 -17.27
N CYS A 76 0.01 11.77 -16.35
CA CYS A 76 -0.26 10.36 -16.63
C CYS A 76 -1.70 10.10 -17.10
N GLY A 77 -2.67 10.92 -16.66
CA GLY A 77 -4.06 10.83 -17.11
C GLY A 77 -4.29 11.24 -18.57
N PHE A 78 -3.32 11.90 -19.21
CA PHE A 78 -3.46 12.43 -20.57
C PHE A 78 -2.55 11.72 -21.60
N THR A 79 -1.81 10.70 -21.21
CA THR A 79 -0.96 9.93 -22.10
C THR A 79 -1.21 8.42 -22.00
N ARG A 80 -1.12 7.73 -23.15
CA ARG A 80 -1.12 6.26 -23.26
C ARG A 80 0.16 5.75 -23.91
N SER A 81 1.15 6.62 -24.15
CA SER A 81 2.45 6.24 -24.68
C SER A 81 3.37 5.85 -23.53
N PHE A 82 4.12 4.76 -23.70
CA PHE A 82 4.95 4.18 -22.64
C PHE A 82 5.95 5.16 -22.03
N TRP A 83 6.81 5.77 -22.86
CA TRP A 83 7.88 6.63 -22.35
C TRP A 83 7.38 7.88 -21.60
N PRO A 84 6.41 8.65 -22.13
CA PRO A 84 5.84 9.76 -21.39
C PRO A 84 5.19 9.31 -20.08
N PHE A 85 4.42 8.21 -20.09
CA PHE A 85 3.78 7.69 -18.88
C PHE A 85 4.82 7.27 -17.83
N PHE A 86 5.84 6.50 -18.24
CA PHE A 86 6.90 6.04 -17.35
C PHE A 86 7.68 7.20 -16.73
N LEU A 87 8.10 8.18 -17.54
CA LEU A 87 8.86 9.33 -17.04
C LEU A 87 8.03 10.19 -16.06
N LEU A 88 6.76 10.43 -16.38
CA LEU A 88 5.85 11.17 -15.50
C LEU A 88 5.61 10.42 -14.19
N MET A 89 5.39 9.11 -14.24
CA MET A 89 5.22 8.27 -13.05
C MET A 89 6.50 8.23 -12.21
N LEU A 90 7.68 8.14 -12.84
CA LEU A 90 8.96 8.17 -12.16
C LEU A 90 9.19 9.50 -11.43
N VAL A 91 8.92 10.63 -12.09
CA VAL A 91 9.01 11.97 -11.48
C VAL A 91 8.05 12.08 -10.30
N HIS A 92 6.78 11.63 -10.49
CA HIS A 92 5.81 11.60 -9.39
C HIS A 92 6.33 10.81 -8.21
N CYS A 93 6.76 9.56 -8.41
CA CYS A 93 7.20 8.69 -7.34
C CYS A 93 8.46 9.20 -6.62
N LEU A 94 9.46 9.70 -7.36
CA LEU A 94 10.69 10.25 -6.77
C LEU A 94 10.42 11.46 -5.88
N LEU A 95 9.41 12.26 -6.18
CA LEU A 95 9.03 13.43 -5.38
C LEU A 95 8.02 13.06 -4.28
N TYR A 96 7.05 12.17 -4.57
CA TYR A 96 5.99 11.79 -3.63
C TYR A 96 6.50 10.91 -2.47
N VAL A 97 7.30 9.88 -2.76
CA VAL A 97 7.68 8.88 -1.74
C VAL A 97 8.43 9.50 -0.54
N PRO A 98 9.41 10.39 -0.74
CA PRO A 98 10.07 11.06 0.38
C PRO A 98 9.12 11.89 1.25
N THR A 99 8.04 12.42 0.68
CA THR A 99 7.08 13.24 1.44
C THR A 99 6.32 12.44 2.50
N ILE A 100 6.26 11.10 2.40
CA ILE A 100 5.65 10.24 3.43
C ILE A 100 6.37 10.42 4.77
N SER A 101 7.71 10.45 4.77
CA SER A 101 8.48 10.71 5.98
C SER A 101 8.48 12.18 6.40
N ILE A 102 8.48 13.10 5.43
CA ILE A 102 8.41 14.54 5.69
C ILE A 102 7.10 14.92 6.40
N THR A 103 5.96 14.33 6.00
CA THR A 103 4.67 14.56 6.69
C THR A 103 4.70 14.07 8.13
N ASN A 104 5.38 12.96 8.42
CA ASN A 104 5.60 12.50 9.78
C ASN A 104 6.48 13.49 10.56
N SER A 105 7.57 13.96 9.97
CA SER A 105 8.46 14.96 10.60
C SER A 105 7.73 16.25 10.93
N ILE A 106 6.89 16.79 10.03
CA ILE A 106 6.05 17.97 10.28
C ILE A 106 5.06 17.70 11.44
N ALA A 107 4.43 16.53 11.45
CA ALA A 107 3.51 16.15 12.51
C ALA A 107 4.22 16.11 13.87
N PHE A 108 5.34 15.41 13.98
CA PHE A 108 6.13 15.33 15.23
C PHE A 108 6.64 16.70 15.74
N ALA A 109 7.04 17.58 14.82
CA ALA A 109 7.53 18.91 15.19
C ALA A 109 6.42 19.83 15.76
N ASN A 110 5.15 19.54 15.47
CA ASN A 110 4.03 20.41 15.83
C ASN A 110 3.04 19.76 16.83
N MET A 111 3.31 18.56 17.34
CA MET A 111 2.55 17.91 18.41
C MET A 111 3.12 18.28 19.77
N LYS A 112 2.25 18.41 20.78
CA LYS A 112 2.63 18.64 22.18
C LYS A 112 3.05 17.35 22.87
N ASP A 113 2.33 16.27 22.60
CA ASP A 113 2.58 14.93 23.15
C ASP A 113 2.48 13.90 22.02
N ALA A 114 3.64 13.61 21.41
CA ALA A 114 3.72 12.67 20.29
C ALA A 114 3.16 11.29 20.65
N THR A 115 3.30 10.84 21.88
CA THR A 115 2.81 9.52 22.35
C THR A 115 1.30 9.41 22.25
N LYS A 116 0.59 10.49 22.57
CA LYS A 116 -0.88 10.48 22.58
C LYS A 116 -1.48 10.91 21.23
N GLU A 117 -0.81 11.81 20.51
CA GLU A 117 -1.39 12.51 19.37
C GLU A 117 -1.01 11.87 18.03
N PHE A 118 0.19 11.25 17.90
CA PHE A 118 0.65 10.75 16.61
C PHE A 118 -0.24 9.67 16.03
N GLY A 119 -0.75 8.74 16.85
CA GLY A 119 -1.66 7.70 16.39
C GLY A 119 -2.91 8.27 15.71
N LEU A 120 -3.51 9.32 16.30
CA LEU A 120 -4.68 9.98 15.74
C LEU A 120 -4.35 10.73 14.44
N VAL A 121 -3.20 11.44 14.42
CA VAL A 121 -2.72 12.14 13.21
C VAL A 121 -2.44 11.15 12.09
N ARG A 122 -1.77 10.03 12.39
CA ARG A 122 -1.41 9.00 11.41
C ARG A 122 -2.63 8.24 10.89
N MET A 123 -3.67 8.03 11.73
CA MET A 123 -4.95 7.47 11.29
C MET A 123 -5.62 8.29 10.20
N GLY A 124 -5.40 9.62 10.16
CA GLY A 124 -5.80 10.46 9.05
C GLY A 124 -5.28 9.98 7.68
N GLY A 125 -4.13 9.30 7.65
CA GLY A 125 -3.61 8.66 6.44
C GLY A 125 -4.49 7.50 5.95
N THR A 126 -4.87 6.58 6.83
CA THR A 126 -5.76 5.46 6.48
C THR A 126 -7.15 5.97 6.07
N ILE A 127 -7.66 6.99 6.76
CA ILE A 127 -8.91 7.68 6.37
C ILE A 127 -8.78 8.27 4.97
N GLY A 128 -7.65 8.92 4.65
CA GLY A 128 -7.39 9.49 3.32
C GLY A 128 -7.41 8.43 2.22
N TRP A 129 -6.79 7.28 2.48
CA TRP A 129 -6.81 6.15 1.56
C TRP A 129 -8.23 5.62 1.32
N ILE A 130 -9.02 5.44 2.38
CA ILE A 130 -10.41 4.99 2.27
C ILE A 130 -11.22 6.01 1.46
N LEU A 131 -11.13 7.31 1.81
CA LEU A 131 -11.84 8.36 1.12
C LEU A 131 -11.48 8.45 -0.37
N ALA A 132 -10.27 8.07 -0.76
CA ALA A 132 -9.85 8.05 -2.16
C ALA A 132 -10.62 7.04 -3.02
N ALA A 133 -11.12 5.95 -2.42
CA ALA A 133 -11.85 4.92 -3.15
C ALA A 133 -13.28 5.35 -3.55
N TRP A 134 -13.95 6.15 -2.74
CA TRP A 134 -15.37 6.43 -2.85
C TRP A 134 -15.80 7.37 -3.98
N PRO A 135 -15.06 8.40 -4.40
CA PRO A 135 -15.43 9.21 -5.55
C PRO A 135 -15.64 8.39 -6.83
N PHE A 136 -14.93 7.26 -6.97
CA PHE A 136 -15.01 6.44 -8.18
C PHE A 136 -16.32 5.67 -8.32
N THR A 137 -17.11 5.51 -7.24
CA THR A 137 -18.50 5.02 -7.34
C THR A 137 -19.39 5.90 -8.20
N PHE A 138 -19.06 7.21 -8.30
CA PHE A 138 -19.76 8.21 -9.09
C PHE A 138 -19.04 8.55 -10.40
N ILE A 139 -17.71 8.48 -10.43
CA ILE A 139 -16.90 8.74 -11.65
C ILE A 139 -17.09 7.61 -12.67
N PHE A 140 -17.17 6.35 -12.22
CA PHE A 140 -17.31 5.19 -13.11
C PHE A 140 -18.77 4.82 -13.37
N VAL A 141 -19.63 5.82 -13.55
CA VAL A 141 -21.08 5.66 -13.82
C VAL A 141 -21.38 5.94 -15.28
N ASP A 142 -22.24 5.11 -15.86
CA ASP A 142 -22.84 5.33 -17.16
C ASP A 142 -24.01 6.32 -17.01
N TRP A 143 -23.69 7.60 -17.09
CA TRP A 143 -24.65 8.68 -16.93
C TRP A 143 -25.73 8.70 -18.01
N ALA A 144 -25.47 8.10 -19.20
CA ALA A 144 -26.48 7.95 -20.24
C ALA A 144 -27.62 7.03 -19.78
N LYS A 145 -27.27 5.89 -19.16
CA LYS A 145 -28.25 4.97 -18.57
C LYS A 145 -29.02 5.57 -17.42
N VAL A 146 -28.34 6.33 -16.53
CA VAL A 146 -29.01 7.03 -15.43
C VAL A 146 -30.05 8.02 -15.96
N LYS A 147 -29.70 8.76 -17.01
CA LYS A 147 -30.62 9.71 -17.66
C LYS A 147 -31.80 9.01 -18.33
N GLU A 148 -31.54 7.87 -19.00
CA GLU A 148 -32.58 7.07 -19.67
C GLU A 148 -33.56 6.46 -18.66
N ALA A 149 -33.08 5.99 -17.52
CA ALA A 149 -33.90 5.43 -16.45
C ALA A 149 -34.83 6.46 -15.79
N ALA A 150 -34.58 7.76 -15.98
CA ALA A 150 -35.41 8.89 -15.49
C ALA A 150 -35.88 8.71 -14.03
N PRO A 151 -34.99 8.52 -13.05
CA PRO A 151 -35.33 8.19 -11.66
C PRO A 151 -36.18 9.29 -11.01
N SER A 152 -37.16 8.88 -10.19
CA SER A 152 -38.10 9.77 -9.54
C SER A 152 -37.76 10.10 -8.07
N GLY A 153 -36.88 11.03 -7.83
CA GLY A 153 -36.46 11.41 -6.50
C GLY A 153 -35.08 10.95 -6.10
N PHE A 154 -34.56 11.45 -4.97
CA PHE A 154 -33.15 11.29 -4.58
C PHE A 154 -32.74 9.82 -4.32
N VAL A 155 -33.58 9.04 -3.62
CA VAL A 155 -33.26 7.64 -3.28
C VAL A 155 -33.20 6.76 -4.52
N ASP A 156 -34.20 6.91 -5.42
CA ASP A 156 -34.25 6.21 -6.68
C ASP A 156 -33.10 6.64 -7.62
N TRP A 157 -32.81 7.93 -7.67
CA TRP A 157 -31.65 8.47 -8.39
C TRP A 157 -30.33 7.85 -7.87
N LEU A 158 -30.12 7.84 -6.55
CA LEU A 158 -28.90 7.28 -5.96
C LEU A 158 -28.79 5.77 -6.25
N GLY A 159 -29.88 5.03 -6.09
CA GLY A 159 -29.92 3.59 -6.43
C GLY A 159 -29.57 3.34 -7.89
N THR A 160 -30.15 4.12 -8.81
CA THR A 160 -29.88 4.04 -10.26
C THR A 160 -28.43 4.38 -10.59
N VAL A 161 -27.86 5.43 -10.00
CA VAL A 161 -26.45 5.80 -10.17
C VAL A 161 -25.52 4.65 -9.74
N LEU A 162 -25.74 4.12 -8.53
CA LEU A 162 -24.89 3.05 -7.97
C LEU A 162 -25.01 1.73 -8.74
N ALA A 163 -26.14 1.49 -9.42
CA ALA A 163 -26.41 0.30 -10.21
C ALA A 163 -26.05 0.44 -11.70
N SER A 164 -25.55 1.59 -12.14
CA SER A 164 -25.21 1.87 -13.55
C SER A 164 -23.70 2.04 -13.78
N PRO A 165 -22.88 0.98 -13.61
CA PRO A 165 -21.43 1.08 -13.80
C PRO A 165 -21.07 1.20 -15.28
N LEU A 166 -20.00 1.93 -15.58
CA LEU A 166 -19.29 1.81 -16.85
C LEU A 166 -18.77 0.38 -17.03
N LYS A 167 -18.69 -0.08 -18.27
CA LYS A 167 -18.23 -1.43 -18.61
C LYS A 167 -17.14 -1.38 -19.70
N GLU A 168 -16.35 -2.44 -19.74
CA GLU A 168 -15.36 -2.69 -20.80
C GLU A 168 -14.50 -1.46 -21.13
N GLN A 169 -14.47 -1.08 -22.42
CA GLN A 169 -13.65 0.02 -22.90
C GLN A 169 -13.98 1.36 -22.24
N ALA A 170 -15.26 1.63 -21.96
CA ALA A 170 -15.68 2.88 -21.31
C ALA A 170 -15.13 2.98 -19.87
N LEU A 171 -15.10 1.86 -19.14
CA LEU A 171 -14.49 1.79 -17.81
C LEU A 171 -12.97 1.98 -17.89
N LEU A 172 -12.31 1.30 -18.84
CA LEU A 172 -10.88 1.44 -19.07
C LEU A 172 -10.51 2.90 -19.39
N ASP A 173 -11.27 3.55 -20.27
CA ASP A 173 -11.06 4.95 -20.64
C ASP A 173 -11.30 5.92 -19.46
N ALA A 174 -12.27 5.61 -18.60
CA ALA A 174 -12.55 6.39 -17.40
C ALA A 174 -11.48 6.18 -16.29
N THR A 175 -10.75 5.08 -16.29
CA THR A 175 -9.73 4.80 -15.26
C THR A 175 -8.62 5.85 -15.22
N LYS A 176 -8.39 6.60 -16.30
CA LYS A 176 -7.50 7.77 -16.30
C LYS A 176 -7.82 8.81 -15.22
N TRP A 177 -9.10 8.87 -14.79
CA TRP A 177 -9.52 9.79 -13.74
C TRP A 177 -8.87 9.49 -12.38
N THR A 178 -8.35 8.30 -12.17
CA THR A 178 -7.58 7.96 -10.97
C THR A 178 -6.32 8.83 -10.86
N PHE A 179 -5.61 9.04 -11.95
CA PHE A 179 -4.43 9.90 -12.03
C PHE A 179 -4.80 11.38 -11.96
N ILE A 180 -5.90 11.77 -12.59
CA ILE A 180 -6.38 13.17 -12.58
C ILE A 180 -6.79 13.58 -11.17
N VAL A 181 -7.59 12.75 -10.47
CA VAL A 181 -8.01 12.99 -9.08
C VAL A 181 -6.80 13.02 -8.14
N ALA A 182 -5.86 12.08 -8.28
CA ALA A 182 -4.62 12.09 -7.52
C ALA A 182 -3.80 13.36 -7.75
N GLY A 183 -3.68 13.79 -9.01
CA GLY A 183 -2.97 15.01 -9.38
C GLY A 183 -3.61 16.26 -8.78
N ILE A 184 -4.92 16.41 -8.88
CA ILE A 184 -5.66 17.52 -8.27
C ILE A 184 -5.47 17.52 -6.76
N ALA A 185 -5.62 16.37 -6.09
CA ALA A 185 -5.40 16.27 -4.65
C ALA A 185 -3.96 16.62 -4.25
N SER A 186 -2.98 16.26 -5.08
CA SER A 186 -1.57 16.62 -4.87
C SER A 186 -1.34 18.14 -5.01
N LEU A 187 -1.96 18.80 -5.99
CA LEU A 187 -1.89 20.25 -6.15
C LEU A 187 -2.59 20.98 -4.98
N ILE A 188 -3.70 20.44 -4.49
CA ILE A 188 -4.36 20.96 -3.27
C ILE A 188 -3.44 20.82 -2.07
N LEU A 189 -2.75 19.67 -1.92
CA LEU A 189 -1.79 19.48 -0.83
C LEU A 189 -0.58 20.41 -0.97
N ALA A 190 -0.10 20.68 -2.18
CA ALA A 190 0.96 21.66 -2.42
C ALA A 190 0.58 23.05 -1.90
N LEU A 191 -0.62 23.53 -2.24
CA LEU A 191 -1.13 24.82 -1.76
C LEU A 191 -1.35 24.81 -0.24
N PHE A 192 -1.96 23.74 0.29
CA PHE A 192 -2.17 23.59 1.73
C PHE A 192 -0.86 23.58 2.51
N SER A 193 0.21 23.01 1.94
CA SER A 193 1.53 22.92 2.58
C SER A 193 2.13 24.29 2.86
N LEU A 194 1.78 25.32 2.08
CA LEU A 194 2.22 26.69 2.31
C LEU A 194 1.57 27.34 3.55
N THR A 195 0.49 26.76 4.06
CA THR A 195 -0.21 27.21 5.28
C THR A 195 0.24 26.47 6.54
N LEU A 196 1.11 25.45 6.41
CA LEU A 196 1.61 24.66 7.54
C LEU A 196 2.61 25.50 8.38
N PRO A 197 2.74 25.20 9.69
CA PRO A 197 3.73 25.83 10.53
C PRO A 197 5.13 25.64 9.98
N HIS A 198 5.97 26.69 10.12
CA HIS A 198 7.35 26.64 9.68
C HIS A 198 8.14 25.56 10.45
N THR A 199 8.64 24.58 9.72
CA THR A 199 9.42 23.47 10.25
C THR A 199 10.82 23.52 9.63
N PRO A 200 11.78 24.18 10.32
CA PRO A 200 13.10 24.45 9.78
C PRO A 200 13.92 23.17 9.60
N PRO A 201 14.91 23.18 8.70
CA PRO A 201 15.79 22.03 8.50
C PRO A 201 16.54 21.67 9.79
N LYS A 202 16.67 20.38 10.06
CA LYS A 202 17.42 19.85 11.19
C LYS A 202 18.92 19.95 10.87
N ARG A 203 19.67 20.78 11.61
CA ARG A 203 21.12 20.83 11.49
C ARG A 203 21.71 19.46 11.85
N ALA A 204 22.66 18.97 11.03
CA ALA A 204 23.36 17.72 11.31
C ALA A 204 24.01 17.79 12.69
N VAL A 205 23.61 16.91 13.61
CA VAL A 205 24.44 16.63 14.78
C VAL A 205 25.65 15.85 14.24
N SER A 206 26.83 16.43 14.38
CA SER A 206 28.09 15.83 13.95
C SER A 206 28.33 14.52 14.71
N GLY A 207 28.11 13.38 14.06
CA GLY A 207 28.36 12.07 14.62
C GLY A 207 27.93 10.96 13.64
N ASN A 208 28.84 10.11 13.32
CA ASN A 208 28.83 8.76 12.69
C ASN A 208 27.50 8.14 12.14
N GLU A 209 26.59 8.95 11.60
CA GLU A 209 25.35 8.40 10.97
C GLU A 209 25.65 7.52 9.74
N GLY A 210 26.82 7.72 9.11
CA GLY A 210 27.24 6.88 7.97
C GLY A 210 27.52 5.42 8.31
N LEU A 211 27.68 5.07 9.58
CA LEU A 211 27.95 3.70 10.04
C LEU A 211 26.73 3.02 10.68
N ALA A 212 25.70 3.76 11.06
CA ALA A 212 24.55 3.20 11.78
C ALA A 212 23.76 2.15 10.95
N TRP A 213 23.69 2.30 9.61
CA TRP A 213 23.10 1.29 8.74
C TRP A 213 23.93 0.00 8.69
N MET A 214 25.27 0.10 8.77
CA MET A 214 26.15 -1.06 8.84
C MET A 214 25.98 -1.83 10.15
N ASP A 215 25.76 -1.11 11.25
CA ASP A 215 25.47 -1.71 12.54
C ASP A 215 24.11 -2.38 12.54
N ALA A 216 23.09 -1.79 11.88
CA ALA A 216 21.81 -2.42 11.68
C ALA A 216 21.93 -3.73 10.86
N VAL A 217 22.72 -3.74 9.78
CA VAL A 217 23.00 -4.94 8.99
C VAL A 217 23.74 -6.01 9.82
N ARG A 218 24.65 -5.62 10.70
CA ARG A 218 25.35 -6.57 11.60
C ARG A 218 24.38 -7.34 12.51
N LEU A 219 23.22 -6.77 12.84
CA LEU A 219 22.21 -7.44 13.66
C LEU A 219 21.51 -8.60 12.93
N LEU A 220 21.60 -8.67 11.60
CA LEU A 220 21.18 -9.85 10.82
C LEU A 220 22.03 -11.11 11.13
N LYS A 221 23.15 -10.98 11.84
CA LYS A 221 23.91 -12.14 12.35
C LYS A 221 23.13 -12.93 13.42
N HIS A 222 22.16 -12.32 14.08
CA HIS A 222 21.26 -13.01 14.98
C HIS A 222 20.22 -13.83 14.18
N PRO A 223 20.17 -15.17 14.33
CA PRO A 223 19.35 -16.02 13.45
C PRO A 223 17.87 -15.61 13.40
N PHE A 224 17.28 -15.26 14.54
CA PHE A 224 15.87 -14.86 14.58
C PHE A 224 15.61 -13.51 13.91
N VAL A 225 16.57 -12.56 13.93
CA VAL A 225 16.47 -11.28 13.20
C VAL A 225 16.54 -11.53 11.70
N LEU A 226 17.47 -12.40 11.26
CA LEU A 226 17.58 -12.78 9.85
C LEU A 226 16.29 -13.46 9.36
N VAL A 227 15.74 -14.39 10.14
CA VAL A 227 14.47 -15.06 9.81
C VAL A 227 13.34 -14.03 9.68
N LEU A 228 13.20 -13.12 10.64
CA LEU A 228 12.19 -12.06 10.59
C LEU A 228 12.38 -11.18 9.35
N TRP A 229 13.60 -10.79 9.03
CA TRP A 229 13.92 -9.95 7.88
C TRP A 229 13.58 -10.63 6.54
N LEU A 230 13.93 -11.92 6.41
CA LEU A 230 13.58 -12.72 5.23
C LEU A 230 12.07 -12.92 5.10
N VAL A 231 11.38 -13.23 6.21
CA VAL A 231 9.92 -13.36 6.20
C VAL A 231 9.26 -12.02 5.89
N THR A 232 9.82 -10.90 6.37
CA THR A 232 9.32 -9.56 6.01
C THR A 232 9.40 -9.31 4.49
N PHE A 233 10.48 -9.73 3.84
CA PHE A 233 10.59 -9.69 2.38
C PHE A 233 9.51 -10.55 1.70
N ILE A 234 9.34 -11.80 2.16
CA ILE A 234 8.37 -12.74 1.58
C ILE A 234 6.95 -12.22 1.76
N ASP A 235 6.60 -11.75 2.95
CA ASP A 235 5.27 -11.23 3.23
C ASP A 235 4.99 -9.92 2.47
N ALA A 236 5.99 -9.06 2.30
CA ALA A 236 5.89 -7.87 1.45
C ALA A 236 5.67 -8.24 -0.03
N PHE A 237 6.34 -9.28 -0.53
CA PHE A 237 6.07 -9.82 -1.86
C PHE A 237 4.62 -10.30 -1.99
N VAL A 238 4.15 -11.12 -1.04
CA VAL A 238 2.78 -11.66 -0.99
C VAL A 238 1.75 -10.52 -0.90
N HIS A 239 2.02 -9.51 -0.08
CA HIS A 239 1.18 -8.32 0.05
C HIS A 239 1.07 -7.55 -1.28
N ASN A 240 2.15 -7.44 -2.04
CA ASN A 240 2.13 -6.80 -3.35
C ASN A 240 1.45 -7.66 -4.43
N CYS A 241 1.41 -9.00 -4.31
CA CYS A 241 0.54 -9.83 -5.14
C CYS A 241 -0.93 -9.44 -5.01
N TYR A 242 -1.38 -9.03 -3.81
CA TYR A 242 -2.74 -8.51 -3.62
C TYR A 242 -3.00 -7.30 -4.51
N PHE A 243 -2.15 -6.28 -4.48
CA PHE A 243 -2.35 -5.09 -5.32
C PHE A 243 -2.26 -5.41 -6.81
N ASN A 244 -1.32 -6.25 -7.22
CA ASN A 244 -1.14 -6.63 -8.62
C ASN A 244 -2.36 -7.34 -9.21
N TRP A 245 -3.07 -8.17 -8.45
CA TRP A 245 -4.05 -9.11 -9.01
C TRP A 245 -5.48 -8.92 -8.53
N THR A 246 -5.69 -8.38 -7.32
CA THR A 246 -7.03 -8.36 -6.72
C THR A 246 -7.99 -7.45 -7.49
N GLY A 247 -7.56 -6.25 -7.90
CA GLY A 247 -8.42 -5.32 -8.63
C GLY A 247 -8.95 -5.92 -9.94
N GLY A 248 -8.06 -6.54 -10.72
CA GLY A 248 -8.43 -7.25 -11.94
C GLY A 248 -9.35 -8.45 -11.69
N PHE A 249 -9.07 -9.25 -10.67
CA PHE A 249 -9.89 -10.40 -10.27
C PHE A 249 -11.29 -9.99 -9.83
N LEU A 250 -11.41 -8.95 -9.01
CA LEU A 250 -12.72 -8.47 -8.55
C LEU A 250 -13.59 -8.00 -9.73
N GLY A 251 -13.00 -7.26 -10.69
CA GLY A 251 -13.71 -6.69 -11.82
C GLY A 251 -13.93 -7.67 -12.99
N ALA A 252 -13.15 -8.74 -13.10
CA ALA A 252 -13.30 -9.73 -14.17
C ALA A 252 -14.64 -10.44 -14.09
N SER A 253 -15.22 -10.75 -15.26
CA SER A 253 -16.50 -11.46 -15.34
C SER A 253 -16.40 -12.87 -14.74
N ARG A 254 -17.53 -13.41 -14.29
CA ARG A 254 -17.60 -14.78 -13.78
C ARG A 254 -17.23 -15.82 -14.84
N GLN A 255 -17.58 -15.57 -16.11
CA GLN A 255 -17.19 -16.43 -17.22
C GLN A 255 -15.66 -16.49 -17.40
N ALA A 256 -14.96 -15.40 -17.08
CA ALA A 256 -13.50 -15.34 -17.07
C ALA A 256 -12.87 -15.84 -15.74
N GLY A 257 -13.67 -16.42 -14.83
CA GLY A 257 -13.20 -16.90 -13.52
C GLY A 257 -13.02 -15.83 -12.45
N GLY A 258 -13.44 -14.59 -12.72
CA GLY A 258 -13.44 -13.50 -11.75
C GLY A 258 -14.70 -13.43 -10.89
N VAL A 259 -14.79 -12.40 -10.04
CA VAL A 259 -15.89 -12.22 -9.07
C VAL A 259 -17.10 -11.51 -9.70
N GLY A 260 -16.87 -10.67 -10.70
CA GLY A 260 -17.93 -9.88 -11.35
C GLY A 260 -18.41 -8.69 -10.52
N ILE A 261 -17.52 -8.09 -9.70
CA ILE A 261 -17.82 -6.82 -9.01
C ILE A 261 -17.94 -5.71 -10.06
N PRO A 262 -19.01 -4.91 -10.04
CA PRO A 262 -19.13 -3.76 -10.92
C PRO A 262 -17.95 -2.81 -10.78
N GLY A 263 -17.48 -2.23 -11.90
CA GLY A 263 -16.25 -1.46 -11.94
C GLY A 263 -16.20 -0.28 -10.97
N ASN A 264 -17.36 0.40 -10.73
CA ASN A 264 -17.49 1.48 -9.77
C ASN A 264 -17.43 1.02 -8.30
N TRP A 265 -17.51 -0.29 -8.01
CA TRP A 265 -17.45 -0.87 -6.66
C TRP A 265 -16.11 -1.55 -6.34
N VAL A 266 -15.22 -1.75 -7.32
CA VAL A 266 -13.94 -2.45 -7.08
C VAL A 266 -13.11 -1.73 -6.01
N MET A 267 -12.91 -0.43 -6.13
CA MET A 267 -12.12 0.34 -5.14
C MET A 267 -12.79 0.40 -3.75
N PRO A 268 -14.11 0.67 -3.62
CA PRO A 268 -14.79 0.57 -2.33
C PRO A 268 -14.68 -0.82 -1.68
N VAL A 269 -14.82 -1.91 -2.44
CA VAL A 269 -14.62 -3.26 -1.92
C VAL A 269 -13.19 -3.46 -1.41
N MET A 270 -12.18 -3.02 -2.14
CA MET A 270 -10.81 -3.07 -1.67
C MET A 270 -10.59 -2.22 -0.40
N SER A 271 -11.30 -1.09 -0.24
CA SER A 271 -11.18 -0.23 0.95
C SER A 271 -11.71 -0.86 2.24
N VAL A 272 -12.49 -1.94 2.17
CA VAL A 272 -12.92 -2.72 3.35
C VAL A 272 -11.72 -3.21 4.16
N GLY A 273 -10.61 -3.55 3.47
CA GLY A 273 -9.37 -3.96 4.12
C GLY A 273 -8.75 -2.85 4.98
N GLN A 274 -8.78 -1.61 4.53
CA GLN A 274 -8.23 -0.46 5.28
C GLN A 274 -9.15 -0.06 6.45
N ILE A 275 -10.47 -0.22 6.30
CA ILE A 275 -11.40 -0.04 7.44
C ILE A 275 -11.09 -1.09 8.52
N ALA A 276 -10.89 -2.34 8.12
CA ALA A 276 -10.52 -3.41 9.04
C ALA A 276 -9.14 -3.18 9.67
N GLU A 277 -8.19 -2.56 8.95
CA GLU A 277 -6.88 -2.18 9.48
C GLU A 277 -7.02 -1.27 10.72
N ILE A 278 -7.84 -0.22 10.61
CA ILE A 278 -8.10 0.69 11.74
C ILE A 278 -8.60 -0.11 12.95
N LEU A 279 -9.61 -0.97 12.75
CA LEU A 279 -10.19 -1.78 13.83
C LEU A 279 -9.17 -2.76 14.44
N THR A 280 -8.36 -3.40 13.58
CA THR A 280 -7.35 -4.38 14.02
C THR A 280 -6.21 -3.70 14.80
N MET A 281 -5.85 -2.47 14.43
CA MET A 281 -4.85 -1.69 15.18
C MET A 281 -5.30 -1.41 16.63
N PHE A 282 -6.58 -1.19 16.90
CA PHE A 282 -7.08 -1.01 18.27
C PHE A 282 -6.92 -2.26 19.14
N VAL A 283 -6.96 -3.45 18.55
CA VAL A 283 -6.82 -4.71 19.29
C VAL A 283 -5.38 -5.23 19.30
N LEU A 284 -4.46 -4.63 18.53
CA LEU A 284 -3.09 -5.10 18.37
C LEU A 284 -2.35 -5.21 19.73
N GLY A 285 -2.44 -4.19 20.59
CA GLY A 285 -1.78 -4.20 21.89
C GLY A 285 -2.23 -5.36 22.78
N VAL A 286 -3.55 -5.63 22.82
CA VAL A 286 -4.12 -6.76 23.57
C VAL A 286 -3.68 -8.09 22.95
N THR A 287 -3.64 -8.18 21.64
CA THR A 287 -3.19 -9.37 20.91
C THR A 287 -1.72 -9.66 21.20
N LEU A 288 -0.84 -8.65 21.12
CA LEU A 288 0.58 -8.80 21.47
C LEU A 288 0.80 -9.26 22.91
N LYS A 289 0.06 -8.70 23.84
CA LYS A 289 0.15 -9.09 25.28
C LYS A 289 -0.24 -10.56 25.49
N ASN A 290 -1.25 -11.06 24.78
CA ASN A 290 -1.77 -12.40 24.99
C ASN A 290 -1.06 -13.48 24.17
N LEU A 291 -0.66 -13.17 22.93
CA LEU A 291 -0.07 -14.13 22.00
C LEU A 291 1.46 -13.99 21.89
N GLY A 292 2.02 -12.86 22.34
CA GLY A 292 3.43 -12.52 22.11
C GLY A 292 3.75 -12.21 20.64
N TRP A 293 5.00 -11.82 20.39
CA TRP A 293 5.49 -11.39 19.07
C TRP A 293 5.30 -12.44 17.97
N ARG A 294 5.74 -13.65 18.26
CA ARG A 294 5.78 -14.76 17.31
C ARG A 294 4.41 -15.13 16.78
N TRP A 295 3.45 -15.41 17.68
CA TRP A 295 2.13 -15.86 17.27
C TRP A 295 1.29 -14.75 16.64
N THR A 296 1.45 -13.49 17.09
CA THR A 296 0.80 -12.36 16.46
C THR A 296 1.23 -12.22 15.00
N MET A 297 2.54 -12.29 14.73
CA MET A 297 3.06 -12.21 13.36
C MET A 297 2.62 -13.42 12.50
N ILE A 298 2.59 -14.63 13.06
CA ILE A 298 2.11 -15.83 12.35
C ILE A 298 0.64 -15.64 11.94
N VAL A 299 -0.22 -15.16 12.82
CA VAL A 299 -1.63 -14.89 12.51
C VAL A 299 -1.76 -13.85 11.39
N GLY A 300 -0.92 -12.81 11.40
CA GLY A 300 -0.85 -11.82 10.33
C GLY A 300 -0.54 -12.45 8.97
N VAL A 301 0.54 -13.24 8.89
CA VAL A 301 0.95 -13.91 7.63
C VAL A 301 -0.09 -14.94 7.18
N LEU A 302 -0.68 -15.72 8.10
CA LEU A 302 -1.76 -16.68 7.78
C LEU A 302 -3.03 -15.98 7.28
N GLY A 303 -3.27 -14.73 7.66
CA GLY A 303 -4.34 -13.91 7.09
C GLY A 303 -4.20 -13.74 5.57
N HIS A 304 -2.96 -13.52 5.06
CA HIS A 304 -2.69 -13.53 3.62
C HIS A 304 -2.99 -14.89 2.99
N ALA A 305 -2.48 -15.96 3.59
CA ALA A 305 -2.70 -17.32 3.10
C ALA A 305 -4.19 -17.65 2.97
N LEU A 306 -4.96 -17.38 4.02
CA LEU A 306 -6.41 -17.63 4.05
C LEU A 306 -7.16 -16.79 3.03
N ARG A 307 -6.86 -15.49 2.91
CA ARG A 307 -7.51 -14.62 1.94
C ARG A 307 -7.31 -15.13 0.51
N PHE A 308 -6.08 -15.43 0.13
CA PHE A 308 -5.79 -15.94 -1.21
C PHE A 308 -6.35 -17.34 -1.45
N LEU A 309 -6.41 -18.17 -0.42
CA LEU A 309 -7.08 -19.48 -0.51
C LEU A 309 -8.57 -19.33 -0.81
N VAL A 310 -9.24 -18.39 -0.15
CA VAL A 310 -10.67 -18.09 -0.42
C VAL A 310 -10.85 -17.56 -1.85
N TYR A 311 -9.98 -16.67 -2.32
CA TYR A 311 -10.02 -16.19 -3.71
C TYR A 311 -9.84 -17.32 -4.73
N ALA A 312 -8.97 -18.29 -4.44
CA ALA A 312 -8.69 -19.42 -5.31
C ALA A 312 -9.83 -20.45 -5.38
N LEU A 313 -10.49 -20.70 -4.24
CA LEU A 313 -11.42 -21.82 -4.11
C LEU A 313 -12.89 -21.43 -4.17
N LEU A 314 -13.24 -20.18 -3.83
CA LEU A 314 -14.61 -19.71 -3.69
C LEU A 314 -14.87 -18.38 -4.43
N PRO A 315 -14.39 -18.19 -5.68
CA PRO A 315 -14.54 -16.94 -6.43
C PRO A 315 -16.01 -16.59 -6.71
N GLU A 316 -16.89 -17.58 -6.76
CA GLU A 316 -18.33 -17.42 -7.06
C GLU A 316 -19.09 -16.78 -5.88
N ASN A 317 -18.60 -16.93 -4.66
CA ASN A 317 -19.23 -16.37 -3.46
C ASN A 317 -18.82 -14.91 -3.24
N GLN A 318 -19.47 -14.00 -3.94
CA GLN A 318 -19.19 -12.57 -3.91
C GLN A 318 -19.21 -11.98 -2.50
N SER A 319 -20.18 -12.38 -1.66
CA SER A 319 -20.28 -11.91 -0.28
C SER A 319 -19.08 -12.32 0.56
N LEU A 320 -18.61 -13.56 0.42
CA LEU A 320 -17.42 -14.05 1.11
C LEU A 320 -16.15 -13.35 0.61
N ILE A 321 -16.06 -13.11 -0.70
CA ILE A 321 -14.93 -12.36 -1.29
C ILE A 321 -14.86 -10.92 -0.74
N ILE A 322 -16.00 -10.27 -0.56
CA ILE A 322 -16.07 -8.93 0.08
C ILE A 322 -15.69 -9.02 1.56
N LEU A 323 -16.24 -10.00 2.28
CA LEU A 323 -15.97 -10.18 3.71
C LEU A 323 -14.48 -10.46 3.98
N VAL A 324 -13.86 -11.31 3.16
CA VAL A 324 -12.46 -11.72 3.36
C VAL A 324 -11.46 -10.59 3.14
N GLN A 325 -11.88 -9.45 2.55
CA GLN A 325 -11.05 -8.23 2.50
C GLN A 325 -10.62 -7.76 3.91
N ILE A 326 -11.40 -8.05 4.94
CA ILE A 326 -11.07 -7.73 6.34
C ILE A 326 -9.70 -8.29 6.73
N LEU A 327 -9.31 -9.45 6.19
CA LEU A 327 -8.02 -10.05 6.46
C LEU A 327 -6.83 -9.18 6.00
N HIS A 328 -7.05 -8.24 5.06
CA HIS A 328 -6.00 -7.27 4.70
C HIS A 328 -5.56 -6.42 5.88
N GLY A 329 -6.52 -5.92 6.67
CA GLY A 329 -6.23 -5.17 7.88
C GLY A 329 -5.54 -6.03 8.96
N VAL A 330 -5.96 -7.30 9.11
CA VAL A 330 -5.32 -8.24 10.02
C VAL A 330 -3.85 -8.48 9.63
N CYS A 331 -3.57 -8.72 8.34
CA CYS A 331 -2.22 -8.91 7.84
C CYS A 331 -1.34 -7.70 8.12
N TYR A 332 -1.84 -6.50 7.82
CA TYR A 332 -1.07 -5.27 8.02
C TYR A 332 -0.76 -5.02 9.50
N ALA A 333 -1.76 -5.06 10.36
CA ALA A 333 -1.59 -4.78 11.78
C ALA A 333 -0.76 -5.85 12.50
N PHE A 334 -1.09 -7.13 12.29
CA PHE A 334 -0.47 -8.21 13.04
C PHE A 334 0.89 -8.64 12.48
N PHE A 335 1.25 -8.26 11.26
CA PHE A 335 2.58 -8.49 10.74
C PHE A 335 3.36 -7.18 10.60
N PHE A 336 3.06 -6.31 9.65
CA PHE A 336 3.91 -5.15 9.37
C PHE A 336 4.01 -4.16 10.54
N ALA A 337 2.89 -3.77 11.16
CA ALA A 337 2.93 -2.89 12.32
C ALA A 337 3.65 -3.55 13.50
N THR A 338 3.44 -4.86 13.70
CA THR A 338 4.14 -5.63 14.73
C THR A 338 5.65 -5.69 14.49
N VAL A 339 6.10 -5.81 13.23
CA VAL A 339 7.54 -5.74 12.89
C VAL A 339 8.13 -4.40 13.30
N TYR A 340 7.45 -3.28 13.03
CA TYR A 340 7.95 -1.95 13.44
C TYR A 340 8.05 -1.82 14.95
N ILE A 341 7.03 -2.29 15.69
CA ILE A 341 7.03 -2.25 17.16
C ILE A 341 8.14 -3.17 17.71
N PHE A 342 8.32 -4.35 17.14
CA PHE A 342 9.39 -5.28 17.52
C PHE A 342 10.78 -4.66 17.29
N VAL A 343 11.01 -4.03 16.13
CA VAL A 343 12.27 -3.35 15.83
C VAL A 343 12.53 -2.24 16.85
N ASP A 344 11.51 -1.49 17.22
CA ASP A 344 11.63 -0.44 18.23
C ASP A 344 11.96 -0.99 19.63
N ALA A 345 11.34 -2.10 20.02
CA ALA A 345 11.58 -2.73 21.31
C ALA A 345 12.94 -3.44 21.42
N TYR A 346 13.38 -4.11 20.34
CA TYR A 346 14.57 -4.96 20.37
C TYR A 346 15.86 -4.24 20.07
N PHE A 347 15.87 -3.33 19.08
CA PHE A 347 17.11 -2.71 18.63
C PHE A 347 17.57 -1.58 19.55
N PRO A 348 18.90 -1.46 19.81
CA PRO A 348 19.45 -0.36 20.61
C PRO A 348 19.08 1.01 20.05
N LYS A 349 18.86 1.99 20.92
CA LYS A 349 18.41 3.35 20.53
C LYS A 349 19.25 4.01 19.43
N ASN A 350 20.57 3.80 19.46
CA ASN A 350 21.53 4.39 18.51
C ASN A 350 21.44 3.82 17.08
N VAL A 351 20.88 2.61 16.89
CA VAL A 351 20.74 1.96 15.58
C VAL A 351 19.28 1.70 15.17
N ARG A 352 18.33 2.04 16.04
CA ARG A 352 16.89 1.76 15.86
C ARG A 352 16.32 2.33 14.57
N SER A 353 16.60 3.59 14.27
CA SER A 353 16.14 4.25 13.04
C SER A 353 16.71 3.56 11.79
N SER A 354 17.97 3.18 11.81
CA SER A 354 18.60 2.44 10.70
C SER A 354 18.05 1.02 10.58
N ALA A 355 17.71 0.39 11.70
CA ALA A 355 17.05 -0.92 11.69
C ALA A 355 15.64 -0.84 11.11
N GLN A 356 14.84 0.16 11.48
CA GLN A 356 13.55 0.40 10.84
C GLN A 356 13.70 0.65 9.34
N GLY A 357 14.72 1.43 8.93
CA GLY A 357 15.07 1.62 7.52
C GLY A 357 15.36 0.31 6.81
N LEU A 358 16.12 -0.60 7.43
CA LEU A 358 16.46 -1.91 6.87
C LEU A 358 15.22 -2.79 6.61
N PHE A 359 14.23 -2.76 7.52
CA PHE A 359 12.96 -3.45 7.32
C PHE A 359 12.09 -2.75 6.29
N ASN A 360 12.06 -1.40 6.27
CA ASN A 360 11.34 -0.63 5.26
C ASN A 360 11.83 -0.89 3.83
N VAL A 361 13.15 -1.11 3.65
CA VAL A 361 13.68 -1.53 2.33
C VAL A 361 13.01 -2.82 1.88
N MET A 362 12.73 -3.77 2.76
CA MET A 362 12.03 -5.00 2.39
C MET A 362 10.55 -4.76 2.13
N ILE A 363 9.89 -3.95 2.96
CA ILE A 363 8.43 -3.76 2.90
C ILE A 363 8.03 -2.91 1.69
N LEU A 364 8.63 -1.74 1.53
CA LEU A 364 8.23 -0.76 0.50
C LEU A 364 9.11 -0.81 -0.76
N GLY A 365 10.31 -1.38 -0.65
CA GLY A 365 11.30 -1.45 -1.73
C GLY A 365 11.38 -2.84 -2.36
N VAL A 366 12.23 -3.70 -1.83
CA VAL A 366 12.61 -4.95 -2.51
C VAL A 366 11.44 -5.91 -2.70
N GLY A 367 10.57 -6.09 -1.68
CA GLY A 367 9.39 -6.95 -1.80
C GLY A 367 8.44 -6.50 -2.90
N ALA A 368 8.14 -5.19 -2.94
CA ALA A 368 7.31 -4.59 -3.98
C ALA A 368 7.98 -4.65 -5.36
N LEU A 369 9.30 -4.35 -5.44
CA LEU A 369 10.06 -4.40 -6.69
C LEU A 369 10.01 -5.82 -7.31
N VAL A 370 10.24 -6.85 -6.51
CA VAL A 370 10.20 -8.23 -6.98
C VAL A 370 8.80 -8.63 -7.41
N ALA A 371 7.76 -8.28 -6.63
CA ALA A 371 6.38 -8.57 -6.98
C ALA A 371 5.97 -7.88 -8.29
N ASN A 372 6.22 -6.57 -8.41
CA ASN A 372 5.87 -5.80 -9.60
C ASN A 372 6.65 -6.23 -10.85
N SER A 373 7.83 -6.85 -10.67
CA SER A 373 8.60 -7.41 -11.78
C SER A 373 8.08 -8.77 -12.22
N ILE A 374 7.67 -9.61 -11.26
CA ILE A 374 7.31 -11.01 -11.52
C ILE A 374 5.81 -11.18 -11.76
N CYS A 375 4.93 -10.48 -11.02
CA CYS A 375 3.49 -10.70 -11.10
C CYS A 375 2.87 -10.47 -12.49
N PRO A 376 3.23 -9.39 -13.24
CA PRO A 376 2.70 -9.21 -14.59
C PRO A 376 3.12 -10.33 -15.54
N TRP A 377 4.37 -10.78 -15.44
CA TRP A 377 4.87 -11.88 -16.26
C TRP A 377 4.21 -13.22 -15.89
N LEU A 378 4.03 -13.53 -14.62
CA LEU A 378 3.35 -14.74 -14.15
C LEU A 378 1.89 -14.79 -14.63
N ALA A 379 1.19 -13.65 -14.58
CA ALA A 379 -0.20 -13.56 -14.99
C ALA A 379 -0.38 -13.87 -16.50
N GLU A 380 0.59 -13.46 -17.35
CA GLU A 380 0.50 -13.65 -18.80
C GLU A 380 1.11 -14.93 -19.32
N ASN A 381 2.07 -15.54 -18.60
CA ASN A 381 2.85 -16.66 -19.12
C ASN A 381 2.67 -17.96 -18.32
N VAL A 382 2.33 -17.87 -17.04
CA VAL A 382 2.23 -19.06 -16.15
C VAL A 382 0.79 -19.32 -15.74
N PHE A 383 0.07 -18.29 -15.31
CA PHE A 383 -1.31 -18.43 -14.81
C PHE A 383 -2.35 -18.17 -15.90
N VAL A 384 -2.11 -18.73 -17.08
CA VAL A 384 -3.04 -18.65 -18.21
C VAL A 384 -3.59 -20.02 -18.56
N GLN A 385 -4.79 -20.02 -19.12
CA GLN A 385 -5.48 -21.18 -19.69
C GLN A 385 -6.09 -20.80 -21.03
N GLY A 386 -6.28 -21.81 -21.92
CA GLY A 386 -6.72 -21.56 -23.29
C GLY A 386 -5.58 -21.20 -24.22
N ALA A 387 -5.88 -20.99 -25.50
CA ALA A 387 -4.93 -20.65 -26.56
C ALA A 387 -5.52 -19.59 -27.50
N GLY A 388 -4.66 -18.76 -28.08
CA GLY A 388 -5.08 -17.75 -29.05
C GLY A 388 -6.03 -16.71 -28.45
N ALA A 389 -7.19 -16.50 -29.09
CA ALA A 389 -8.20 -15.53 -28.65
C ALA A 389 -8.96 -15.95 -27.38
N ASP A 390 -8.93 -17.24 -27.02
CA ASP A 390 -9.60 -17.79 -25.83
C ASP A 390 -8.68 -17.81 -24.60
N LYS A 391 -7.56 -17.13 -24.66
CA LYS A 391 -6.59 -17.06 -23.56
C LYS A 391 -7.18 -16.26 -22.39
N THR A 392 -7.34 -16.92 -21.23
CA THR A 392 -7.86 -16.32 -19.99
C THR A 392 -6.92 -16.57 -18.82
N ILE A 393 -7.06 -15.78 -17.76
CA ILE A 393 -6.27 -15.94 -16.53
C ILE A 393 -6.84 -17.10 -15.70
N ASN A 394 -5.99 -18.02 -15.28
CA ASN A 394 -6.32 -19.04 -14.29
C ASN A 394 -6.20 -18.47 -12.87
N TYR A 395 -7.22 -17.78 -12.40
CA TYR A 395 -7.23 -17.14 -11.07
C TYR A 395 -7.03 -18.13 -9.93
N ARG A 396 -7.51 -19.38 -10.07
CA ARG A 396 -7.31 -20.42 -9.05
C ARG A 396 -5.82 -20.69 -8.82
N SER A 397 -5.08 -21.01 -9.86
CA SER A 397 -3.63 -21.27 -9.77
C SER A 397 -2.88 -20.01 -9.34
N MET A 398 -3.29 -18.84 -9.84
CA MET A 398 -2.69 -17.55 -9.55
C MET A 398 -2.76 -17.21 -8.05
N PHE A 399 -3.89 -17.46 -7.38
CA PHE A 399 -4.03 -17.16 -5.96
C PHE A 399 -3.58 -18.30 -5.03
N LEU A 400 -3.52 -19.54 -5.50
CA LEU A 400 -2.88 -20.62 -4.72
C LEU A 400 -1.38 -20.37 -4.53
N PHE A 401 -0.73 -19.72 -5.49
CA PHE A 401 0.71 -19.42 -5.40
C PHE A 401 1.05 -18.53 -4.17
N PRO A 402 0.54 -17.29 -4.01
CA PRO A 402 0.84 -16.47 -2.85
C PRO A 402 0.27 -17.07 -1.55
N SER A 403 -0.82 -17.84 -1.60
CA SER A 403 -1.34 -18.58 -0.44
C SER A 403 -0.32 -19.59 0.08
N ALA A 404 0.29 -20.39 -0.82
CA ALA A 404 1.33 -21.34 -0.47
C ALA A 404 2.59 -20.64 0.06
N VAL A 405 3.03 -19.56 -0.60
CA VAL A 405 4.21 -18.78 -0.19
C VAL A 405 3.99 -18.19 1.22
N ALA A 406 2.83 -17.61 1.50
CA ALA A 406 2.51 -17.09 2.83
C ALA A 406 2.46 -18.20 3.89
N THR A 407 1.90 -19.38 3.55
CA THR A 407 1.87 -20.52 4.46
C THR A 407 3.30 -20.98 4.81
N LEU A 408 4.20 -21.07 3.83
CA LEU A 408 5.60 -21.42 4.07
C LEU A 408 6.32 -20.36 4.93
N ALA A 409 6.03 -19.08 4.73
CA ALA A 409 6.56 -18.00 5.56
C ALA A 409 6.04 -18.09 7.01
N ALA A 410 4.77 -18.42 7.23
CA ALA A 410 4.22 -18.65 8.56
C ALA A 410 4.86 -19.87 9.25
N ILE A 411 5.14 -20.96 8.51
CA ILE A 411 5.87 -22.13 9.01
C ILE A 411 7.30 -21.73 9.38
N ALA A 412 7.98 -20.93 8.56
CA ALA A 412 9.33 -20.46 8.86
C ALA A 412 9.36 -19.62 10.16
N LEU A 413 8.39 -18.72 10.38
CA LEU A 413 8.26 -18.01 11.66
C LEU A 413 8.03 -18.98 12.82
N ALA A 414 7.15 -19.97 12.63
CA ALA A 414 6.84 -20.94 13.67
C ALA A 414 8.05 -21.78 14.08
N LEU A 415 8.91 -22.14 13.15
CA LEU A 415 10.06 -23.02 13.40
C LEU A 415 11.32 -22.27 13.80
N PHE A 416 11.55 -21.07 13.28
CA PHE A 416 12.85 -20.41 13.38
C PHE A 416 12.83 -19.03 14.07
N PHE A 417 11.67 -18.40 14.25
CA PHE A 417 11.59 -17.12 14.94
C PHE A 417 11.37 -17.32 16.44
N HIS A 418 12.44 -17.22 17.20
CA HIS A 418 12.44 -17.34 18.67
C HIS A 418 13.11 -16.09 19.27
N PRO A 419 12.36 -15.00 19.48
CA PRO A 419 12.91 -13.82 20.14
C PRO A 419 13.27 -14.13 21.62
N PRO A 420 14.20 -13.39 22.23
CA PRO A 420 14.52 -13.52 23.64
C PRO A 420 13.29 -13.35 24.53
N LYS A 421 13.13 -14.18 25.57
CA LYS A 421 11.96 -14.19 26.45
C LYS A 421 11.78 -12.89 27.25
N ASP A 422 12.86 -12.18 27.51
CA ASP A 422 12.83 -10.90 28.24
C ASP A 422 12.06 -9.80 27.50
N LEU A 423 11.82 -9.95 26.20
CA LEU A 423 11.00 -9.04 25.41
C LEU A 423 9.50 -9.30 25.53
N ASP A 424 9.08 -10.53 25.79
CA ASP A 424 7.67 -10.86 25.97
C ASP A 424 7.10 -10.24 27.26
N THR A 425 7.95 -9.96 28.25
CA THR A 425 7.55 -9.31 29.53
C THR A 425 7.50 -7.79 29.45
N GLN A 426 8.11 -7.17 28.45
CA GLN A 426 8.11 -5.71 28.24
C GLN A 426 6.92 -5.21 27.39
N SER A 427 6.07 -6.11 26.90
CA SER A 427 4.87 -5.79 26.13
C SER A 427 3.71 -5.25 26.99
N ASP A 428 4.00 -4.50 28.06
CA ASP A 428 2.96 -3.75 28.79
C ASP A 428 2.59 -2.50 27.97
N PRO A 429 1.32 -2.37 27.51
CA PRO A 429 0.88 -1.22 26.70
C PRO A 429 1.03 0.12 27.40
N GLY A 430 1.26 0.12 28.72
CA GLY A 430 1.57 1.32 29.51
C GLY A 430 3.04 1.75 29.47
N SER A 431 3.94 0.91 28.94
CA SER A 431 5.38 1.16 28.86
C SER A 431 5.88 1.31 27.42
N ALA A 432 4.98 1.45 26.43
CA ALA A 432 5.39 1.79 25.07
C ALA A 432 6.19 3.09 25.14
N PRO A 433 7.50 3.09 24.77
CA PRO A 433 8.26 4.31 24.78
C PRO A 433 7.61 5.32 23.87
N ALA A 434 7.53 6.54 24.34
CA ALA A 434 7.11 7.70 23.58
C ALA A 434 7.98 7.87 22.33
N HIS A 435 7.42 7.62 21.15
CA HIS A 435 8.05 7.89 19.85
C HIS A 435 7.12 8.61 18.91
#